data_78ddfeb7edb351c3b3e903bbbb7962a4
#
_entry.id   78ddfeb7edb351c3b3e903bbbb7962a4
#
_cell.length_a   1.000
_cell.length_b   1.000
_cell.length_c   1.000
_cell.angle_alpha   90.00
_cell.angle_beta   90.00
_cell.angle_gamma   90.00
#
_symmetry.space_group_name_H-M   'P 1'
#
loop_
_entity.id
_entity.type
_entity.pdbx_description
1 polymer ?
#
loop_
_entity_poly.entity_id
_entity_poly.type
_entity_poly.pdbx_seq_one_letter_code
_entity_poly.pdbx_strand_id
1 'polypeptide(L)'
;MSIFEELKRRKVFRVAATYAVVAWILMQIGEVTFPALNIPDWVMSTLVLVLLAGFPIAIIFAWIFDKTPDGIIKTEINTLTIDDNKEWYAKKRNYFTIIGIIFGFMIGIYGPIILNNNTNQNKIIDGIQKLAILPFSNIRPNEETDFLGYALSDEIINRLGYLKSLIVRPAAVVKKYRGIEISPEEIGQELEVDLILTGSYLKDNDRLRLNTELMNISRNERIWTKSMTVNYNDIFAIQDSVAGAIINQLKDQISTKDQIILPEKISNPEAYELYLKAKALDRVVISDTKKTILLLQQSVELDDKYAPAWTYLGEMYNQLANYGIDPWDNLDKAEKALIKSFDLNPNYESSYGIIISLFTDLNRII
;
A
#
# COMPACT_ATOMS: atom_id res chain seq x y z
N MET A 1 -8.30 -14.37 -59.58
CA MET A 1 -9.26 -13.81 -58.61
C MET A 1 -8.48 -13.33 -57.39
N SER A 2 -8.68 -12.11 -56.92
CA SER A 2 -8.02 -11.64 -55.70
C SER A 2 -8.66 -12.31 -54.48
N ILE A 3 -7.85 -12.60 -53.44
CA ILE A 3 -8.32 -13.18 -52.18
C ILE A 3 -9.49 -12.37 -51.60
N PHE A 4 -9.48 -11.07 -51.83
CA PHE A 4 -10.53 -10.14 -51.39
C PHE A 4 -11.89 -10.38 -52.06
N GLU A 5 -11.95 -10.70 -53.36
CA GLU A 5 -13.18 -11.02 -54.08
C GLU A 5 -13.76 -12.36 -53.60
N GLU A 6 -12.90 -13.31 -53.23
CA GLU A 6 -13.34 -14.61 -52.72
C GLU A 6 -13.89 -14.51 -51.29
N LEU A 7 -13.30 -13.70 -50.42
CA LEU A 7 -13.80 -13.38 -49.09
C LEU A 7 -15.16 -12.68 -49.12
N LYS A 8 -15.38 -11.77 -50.11
CA LYS A 8 -16.65 -11.07 -50.31
C LYS A 8 -17.72 -12.03 -50.80
N ARG A 9 -17.40 -12.95 -51.71
CA ARG A 9 -18.30 -13.98 -52.24
C ARG A 9 -18.78 -14.94 -51.16
N ARG A 10 -17.92 -15.32 -50.23
CA ARG A 10 -18.20 -16.29 -49.12
C ARG A 10 -18.86 -15.65 -47.90
N LYS A 11 -19.38 -14.43 -48.00
CA LYS A 11 -20.09 -13.72 -46.90
C LYS A 11 -19.28 -13.58 -45.59
N VAL A 12 -17.96 -13.77 -45.64
CA VAL A 12 -17.07 -13.71 -44.46
C VAL A 12 -17.18 -12.35 -43.74
N PHE A 13 -17.27 -11.26 -44.51
CA PHE A 13 -17.45 -9.92 -43.93
C PHE A 13 -18.74 -9.76 -43.14
N ARG A 14 -19.84 -10.44 -43.55
CA ARG A 14 -21.11 -10.41 -42.81
C ARG A 14 -20.97 -11.13 -41.47
N VAL A 15 -20.32 -12.29 -41.46
CA VAL A 15 -20.07 -13.05 -40.23
C VAL A 15 -19.13 -12.28 -39.29
N ALA A 16 -18.07 -11.68 -39.81
CA ALA A 16 -17.15 -10.84 -39.04
C ALA A 16 -17.87 -9.65 -38.39
N ALA A 17 -18.71 -8.93 -39.15
CA ALA A 17 -19.48 -7.81 -38.62
C ALA A 17 -20.50 -8.25 -37.57
N THR A 18 -21.22 -9.35 -37.81
CA THR A 18 -22.17 -9.90 -36.83
C THR A 18 -21.44 -10.32 -35.53
N TYR A 19 -20.30 -11.00 -35.66
CA TYR A 19 -19.49 -11.39 -34.51
C TYR A 19 -19.04 -10.18 -33.69
N ALA A 20 -18.53 -9.14 -34.36
CA ALA A 20 -18.08 -7.91 -33.69
C ALA A 20 -19.19 -7.23 -32.89
N VAL A 21 -20.43 -7.16 -33.49
CA VAL A 21 -21.60 -6.59 -32.80
C VAL A 21 -21.98 -7.42 -31.56
N VAL A 22 -22.03 -8.75 -31.69
CA VAL A 22 -22.39 -9.64 -30.58
C VAL A 22 -21.34 -9.57 -29.50
N ALA A 23 -20.05 -9.59 -29.85
CA ALA A 23 -18.94 -9.46 -28.91
C ALA A 23 -19.01 -8.12 -28.15
N TRP A 24 -19.30 -7.01 -28.86
CA TRP A 24 -19.45 -5.70 -28.23
C TRP A 24 -20.64 -5.67 -27.25
N ILE A 25 -21.78 -6.24 -27.59
CA ILE A 25 -22.95 -6.33 -26.69
C ILE A 25 -22.61 -7.14 -25.45
N LEU A 26 -21.93 -8.29 -25.59
CA LEU A 26 -21.52 -9.12 -24.43
C LEU A 26 -20.55 -8.40 -23.51
N MET A 27 -19.61 -7.62 -24.07
CA MET A 27 -18.72 -6.79 -23.26
C MET A 27 -19.47 -5.71 -22.49
N GLN A 28 -20.43 -5.02 -23.12
CA GLN A 28 -21.25 -3.98 -22.47
C GLN A 28 -22.12 -4.57 -21.34
N ILE A 29 -22.72 -5.73 -21.57
CA ILE A 29 -23.49 -6.43 -20.53
C ILE A 29 -22.55 -6.84 -19.38
N GLY A 30 -21.37 -7.37 -19.66
CA GLY A 30 -20.39 -7.77 -18.65
C GLY A 30 -19.91 -6.59 -17.81
N GLU A 31 -19.60 -5.45 -18.43
CA GLU A 31 -19.14 -4.25 -17.75
C GLU A 31 -20.15 -3.71 -16.73
N VAL A 32 -21.46 -3.84 -17.03
CA VAL A 32 -22.53 -3.39 -16.12
C VAL A 32 -22.92 -4.44 -15.08
N THR A 33 -22.97 -5.72 -15.47
CA THR A 33 -23.52 -6.77 -14.61
C THR A 33 -22.49 -7.39 -13.66
N PHE A 34 -21.22 -7.49 -14.06
CA PHE A 34 -20.21 -8.15 -13.22
C PHE A 34 -19.92 -7.39 -11.93
N PRO A 35 -19.74 -6.05 -11.92
CA PRO A 35 -19.63 -5.29 -10.68
C PRO A 35 -20.88 -5.36 -9.80
N ALA A 36 -22.07 -5.31 -10.41
CA ALA A 36 -23.35 -5.38 -9.69
C ALA A 36 -23.58 -6.72 -8.96
N LEU A 37 -22.97 -7.80 -9.49
CA LEU A 37 -23.04 -9.16 -8.92
C LEU A 37 -21.81 -9.53 -8.07
N ASN A 38 -20.90 -8.57 -7.80
CA ASN A 38 -19.61 -8.79 -7.12
C ASN A 38 -18.78 -9.89 -7.79
N ILE A 39 -18.85 -10.02 -9.11
CA ILE A 39 -18.03 -10.97 -9.88
C ILE A 39 -16.60 -10.42 -9.98
N PRO A 40 -15.56 -11.22 -9.68
CA PRO A 40 -14.16 -10.76 -9.72
C PRO A 40 -13.76 -10.25 -11.12
N ASP A 41 -12.92 -9.20 -11.17
CA ASP A 41 -12.49 -8.52 -12.41
C ASP A 41 -11.81 -9.42 -13.44
N TRP A 42 -11.19 -10.52 -12.99
CA TRP A 42 -10.55 -11.49 -13.89
C TRP A 42 -11.55 -12.16 -14.83
N VAL A 43 -12.84 -12.24 -14.46
CA VAL A 43 -13.89 -12.84 -15.29
C VAL A 43 -14.15 -11.97 -16.54
N MET A 44 -14.13 -10.64 -16.40
CA MET A 44 -14.24 -9.70 -17.52
C MET A 44 -13.05 -9.84 -18.48
N SER A 45 -11.83 -9.92 -17.93
CA SER A 45 -10.61 -10.14 -18.72
C SER A 45 -10.66 -11.48 -19.49
N THR A 46 -11.17 -12.53 -18.86
CA THR A 46 -11.36 -13.84 -19.49
C THR A 46 -12.39 -13.77 -20.62
N LEU A 47 -13.51 -13.09 -20.41
CA LEU A 47 -14.54 -12.88 -21.44
C LEU A 47 -13.95 -12.21 -22.69
N VAL A 48 -13.19 -11.12 -22.51
CA VAL A 48 -12.52 -10.41 -23.60
C VAL A 48 -11.58 -11.35 -24.38
N LEU A 49 -10.78 -12.15 -23.65
CA LEU A 49 -9.82 -13.08 -24.26
C LEU A 49 -10.52 -14.19 -25.06
N VAL A 50 -11.63 -14.73 -24.55
CA VAL A 50 -12.44 -15.74 -25.24
C VAL A 50 -13.08 -15.15 -26.51
N LEU A 51 -13.61 -13.93 -26.45
CA LEU A 51 -14.17 -13.26 -27.61
C LEU A 51 -13.10 -12.97 -28.67
N LEU A 52 -11.90 -12.58 -28.25
CA LEU A 52 -10.80 -12.29 -29.16
C LEU A 52 -10.27 -13.56 -29.85
N ALA A 53 -10.17 -14.67 -29.12
CA ALA A 53 -9.79 -15.99 -29.67
C ALA A 53 -10.87 -16.61 -30.53
N GLY A 54 -12.15 -16.35 -30.23
CA GLY A 54 -13.31 -16.84 -30.99
C GLY A 54 -13.45 -16.19 -32.39
N PHE A 55 -12.96 -14.95 -32.56
CA PHE A 55 -13.06 -14.21 -33.80
C PHE A 55 -12.39 -14.93 -35.00
N PRO A 56 -11.12 -15.32 -34.97
CA PRO A 56 -10.50 -16.07 -36.06
C PRO A 56 -11.17 -17.43 -36.29
N ILE A 57 -11.66 -18.08 -35.25
CA ILE A 57 -12.40 -19.34 -35.37
C ILE A 57 -13.69 -19.13 -36.15
N ALA A 58 -14.45 -18.10 -35.81
CA ALA A 58 -15.69 -17.72 -36.52
C ALA A 58 -15.44 -17.42 -38.01
N ILE A 59 -14.34 -16.75 -38.34
CA ILE A 59 -13.93 -16.48 -39.72
C ILE A 59 -13.62 -17.78 -40.49
N ILE A 60 -12.87 -18.69 -39.86
CA ILE A 60 -12.52 -19.99 -40.46
C ILE A 60 -13.79 -20.81 -40.74
N PHE A 61 -14.73 -20.86 -39.80
CA PHE A 61 -16.01 -21.52 -39.98
C PHE A 61 -16.82 -20.87 -41.11
N ALA A 62 -16.91 -19.55 -41.19
CA ALA A 62 -17.57 -18.83 -42.27
C ALA A 62 -16.95 -19.09 -43.65
N TRP A 63 -15.66 -19.42 -43.70
CA TRP A 63 -14.97 -19.75 -44.94
C TRP A 63 -15.19 -21.20 -45.39
N ILE A 64 -15.36 -22.14 -44.42
CA ILE A 64 -15.53 -23.59 -44.70
C ILE A 64 -16.98 -23.95 -45.00
N PHE A 65 -17.95 -23.28 -44.36
CA PHE A 65 -19.35 -23.62 -44.42
C PHE A 65 -20.16 -22.49 -45.08
N ASP A 66 -20.94 -22.83 -46.11
CA ASP A 66 -21.91 -21.91 -46.71
C ASP A 66 -23.35 -22.34 -46.35
N LYS A 67 -24.19 -21.38 -45.99
CA LYS A 67 -25.57 -21.63 -45.60
C LYS A 67 -26.47 -21.54 -46.80
N THR A 68 -27.01 -22.68 -47.22
CA THR A 68 -28.00 -22.79 -48.27
C THR A 68 -29.41 -23.01 -47.71
N PRO A 69 -30.49 -22.81 -48.47
CA PRO A 69 -31.86 -23.02 -48.00
C PRO A 69 -32.13 -24.45 -47.47
N ASP A 70 -31.32 -25.43 -47.91
CA ASP A 70 -31.44 -26.86 -47.53
C ASP A 70 -30.59 -27.27 -46.34
N GLY A 71 -29.94 -26.32 -45.65
CA GLY A 71 -29.11 -26.58 -44.48
C GLY A 71 -27.66 -26.07 -44.59
N ILE A 72 -26.79 -26.53 -43.66
CA ILE A 72 -25.37 -26.21 -43.65
C ILE A 72 -24.62 -27.25 -44.46
N ILE A 73 -24.15 -26.88 -45.65
CA ILE A 73 -23.39 -27.76 -46.53
C ILE A 73 -21.96 -27.28 -46.63
N LYS A 74 -21.02 -28.23 -46.71
CA LYS A 74 -19.62 -27.95 -46.98
C LYS A 74 -19.48 -27.42 -48.40
N THR A 75 -18.86 -26.27 -48.58
CA THR A 75 -18.71 -25.64 -49.91
C THR A 75 -17.91 -26.55 -50.82
N GLU A 76 -18.58 -27.11 -51.84
CA GLU A 76 -17.90 -27.83 -52.94
C GLU A 76 -17.30 -26.84 -53.91
N ILE A 77 -16.02 -27.04 -54.21
CA ILE A 77 -15.34 -26.30 -55.27
C ILE A 77 -15.79 -26.90 -56.59
N ASN A 78 -16.53 -26.17 -57.40
CA ASN A 78 -16.83 -26.57 -58.76
C ASN A 78 -15.53 -26.73 -59.56
N THR A 79 -15.09 -27.96 -59.71
CA THR A 79 -13.98 -28.31 -60.57
C THR A 79 -14.52 -28.68 -61.94
N LEU A 80 -14.42 -27.72 -62.86
CA LEU A 80 -14.21 -28.10 -64.28
C LEU A 80 -12.69 -28.12 -64.48
N THR A 81 -12.19 -29.31 -64.70
CA THR A 81 -10.92 -29.79 -65.22
C THR A 81 -10.06 -30.61 -64.27
N ILE A 82 -9.82 -31.75 -64.73
CA ILE A 82 -8.90 -32.80 -64.35
C ILE A 82 -7.50 -32.20 -64.14
N ASP A 83 -6.90 -32.38 -62.97
CA ASP A 83 -5.52 -32.88 -62.90
C ASP A 83 -5.03 -33.16 -61.45
N ASP A 84 -4.10 -33.99 -61.37
CA ASP A 84 -3.33 -34.72 -60.39
C ASP A 84 -2.93 -34.12 -59.02
N ASN A 85 -3.61 -33.12 -58.47
CA ASN A 85 -3.23 -32.45 -57.23
C ASN A 85 -4.15 -32.74 -56.01
N LYS A 86 -4.97 -33.75 -56.04
CA LYS A 86 -5.94 -34.05 -54.97
C LYS A 86 -5.28 -34.53 -53.66
N GLU A 87 -4.14 -35.16 -53.72
CA GLU A 87 -3.42 -35.65 -52.51
C GLU A 87 -2.72 -34.54 -51.72
N TRP A 88 -2.27 -33.49 -52.38
CA TRP A 88 -1.55 -32.41 -51.73
C TRP A 88 -2.42 -31.53 -50.82
N TYR A 89 -3.67 -31.27 -51.22
CA TYR A 89 -4.63 -30.46 -50.43
C TYR A 89 -5.18 -31.25 -49.23
N ALA A 90 -5.39 -32.54 -49.35
CA ALA A 90 -5.81 -33.41 -48.23
C ALA A 90 -4.74 -33.46 -47.13
N LYS A 91 -3.46 -33.52 -47.51
CA LYS A 91 -2.34 -33.55 -46.58
C LYS A 91 -2.13 -32.24 -45.84
N LYS A 92 -2.29 -31.07 -46.53
CA LYS A 92 -2.22 -29.74 -45.89
C LYS A 92 -3.37 -29.45 -44.96
N ARG A 93 -4.58 -29.92 -45.21
CA ARG A 93 -5.75 -29.71 -44.35
C ARG A 93 -5.59 -30.35 -43.00
N ASN A 94 -4.96 -31.50 -42.93
CA ASN A 94 -4.66 -32.16 -41.66
C ASN A 94 -3.58 -31.44 -40.84
N TYR A 95 -2.63 -30.75 -41.49
CA TYR A 95 -1.64 -29.96 -40.79
C TYR A 95 -2.24 -28.73 -40.10
N PHE A 96 -3.16 -28.02 -40.74
CA PHE A 96 -3.81 -26.84 -40.14
C PHE A 96 -4.74 -27.21 -38.96
N THR A 97 -5.43 -28.34 -39.02
CA THR A 97 -6.22 -28.85 -37.89
C THR A 97 -5.34 -29.31 -36.76
N ILE A 98 -4.25 -29.98 -37.04
CA ILE A 98 -3.28 -30.41 -36.02
C ILE A 98 -2.58 -29.17 -35.37
N ILE A 99 -2.19 -28.17 -36.17
CA ILE A 99 -1.62 -26.92 -35.66
C ILE A 99 -2.63 -26.17 -34.77
N GLY A 100 -3.90 -26.11 -35.16
CA GLY A 100 -4.97 -25.47 -34.38
C GLY A 100 -5.22 -26.19 -33.03
N ILE A 101 -5.20 -27.52 -33.03
CA ILE A 101 -5.33 -28.33 -31.82
C ILE A 101 -4.11 -28.16 -30.91
N ILE A 102 -2.90 -28.16 -31.48
CA ILE A 102 -1.65 -27.97 -30.71
C ILE A 102 -1.60 -26.55 -30.13
N PHE A 103 -1.99 -25.53 -30.88
CA PHE A 103 -2.02 -24.16 -30.42
C PHE A 103 -3.08 -23.94 -29.34
N GLY A 104 -4.28 -24.53 -29.49
CA GLY A 104 -5.33 -24.53 -28.47
C GLY A 104 -4.89 -25.26 -27.19
N PHE A 105 -4.18 -26.39 -27.34
CA PHE A 105 -3.64 -27.15 -26.19
C PHE A 105 -2.49 -26.41 -25.51
N MET A 106 -1.62 -25.75 -26.27
CA MET A 106 -0.58 -24.87 -25.71
C MET A 106 -1.19 -23.69 -24.93
N ILE A 107 -2.20 -23.00 -25.50
CA ILE A 107 -2.91 -21.93 -24.78
C ILE A 107 -3.61 -22.48 -23.52
N GLY A 108 -4.21 -23.67 -23.59
CA GLY A 108 -4.87 -24.31 -22.46
C GLY A 108 -3.92 -24.69 -21.32
N ILE A 109 -2.69 -25.13 -21.63
CA ILE A 109 -1.69 -25.53 -20.61
C ILE A 109 -0.85 -24.33 -20.15
N TYR A 110 -0.37 -23.50 -21.09
CA TYR A 110 0.53 -22.39 -20.78
C TYR A 110 -0.22 -21.12 -20.43
N GLY A 111 -1.46 -20.92 -20.87
CA GLY A 111 -2.29 -19.78 -20.50
C GLY A 111 -2.48 -19.64 -19.00
N PRO A 112 -2.91 -20.66 -18.26
CA PRO A 112 -2.99 -20.62 -16.80
C PRO A 112 -1.64 -20.42 -16.11
N ILE A 113 -0.55 -20.97 -16.65
CA ILE A 113 0.81 -20.83 -16.10
C ILE A 113 1.32 -19.41 -16.30
N ILE A 114 1.12 -18.82 -17.48
CA ILE A 114 1.52 -17.43 -17.78
C ILE A 114 0.64 -16.44 -17.00
N LEU A 115 -0.66 -16.69 -16.88
CA LEU A 115 -1.57 -15.89 -16.10
C LEU A 115 -1.30 -16.03 -14.59
N ASN A 116 -0.97 -17.23 -14.11
CA ASN A 116 -0.67 -17.47 -12.70
C ASN A 116 0.73 -17.00 -12.29
N ASN A 117 1.71 -17.00 -13.19
CA ASN A 117 3.02 -16.40 -12.93
C ASN A 117 2.96 -14.87 -12.90
N ASN A 118 2.00 -14.25 -13.62
CA ASN A 118 1.76 -12.80 -13.52
C ASN A 118 0.93 -12.41 -12.29
N THR A 119 0.21 -13.35 -11.65
CA THR A 119 -0.50 -13.06 -10.38
C THR A 119 0.39 -13.26 -9.15
N ASN A 120 1.56 -13.92 -9.27
CA ASN A 120 2.53 -14.06 -8.19
C ASN A 120 3.76 -13.15 -8.30
N GLN A 121 3.92 -12.45 -9.43
CA GLN A 121 4.91 -11.38 -9.53
C GLN A 121 4.18 -10.07 -9.81
N ASN A 122 4.20 -9.20 -8.80
CA ASN A 122 3.90 -7.78 -8.93
C ASN A 122 2.47 -7.45 -9.43
N LYS A 123 1.46 -7.58 -8.58
CA LYS A 123 0.70 -6.38 -8.34
C LYS A 123 1.68 -5.41 -7.65
N ILE A 124 2.59 -4.83 -8.41
CA ILE A 124 3.03 -3.47 -8.19
C ILE A 124 1.69 -2.73 -8.20
N ILE A 125 1.17 -2.52 -7.03
CA ILE A 125 0.13 -1.54 -6.82
C ILE A 125 0.82 -0.28 -7.32
N ASP A 126 0.38 0.21 -8.45
CA ASP A 126 0.60 1.58 -8.91
C ASP A 126 -0.07 2.50 -7.87
N GLY A 127 0.31 2.37 -6.63
CA GLY A 127 -0.30 2.99 -5.46
C GLY A 127 0.70 3.08 -4.33
N ILE A 128 0.78 4.26 -3.77
CA ILE A 128 1.46 4.55 -2.52
C ILE A 128 0.99 3.53 -1.46
N GLN A 129 1.93 2.76 -0.87
CA GLN A 129 1.62 1.78 0.18
C GLN A 129 1.11 2.49 1.43
N LYS A 130 0.07 1.93 2.05
CA LYS A 130 -0.50 2.44 3.30
C LYS A 130 -0.10 1.51 4.44
N LEU A 131 0.53 2.07 5.46
CA LEU A 131 1.06 1.36 6.63
C LEU A 131 0.43 1.88 7.92
N ALA A 132 -0.01 0.99 8.78
CA ALA A 132 -0.28 1.30 10.18
C ALA A 132 0.77 0.64 11.08
N ILE A 133 1.25 1.37 12.07
CA ILE A 133 2.16 0.86 13.11
C ILE A 133 1.39 0.91 14.42
N LEU A 134 1.08 -0.26 14.95
CA LEU A 134 0.30 -0.36 16.19
C LEU A 134 1.18 -0.13 17.41
N PRO A 135 0.64 0.38 18.53
CA PRO A 135 1.35 0.43 19.79
C PRO A 135 1.86 -0.95 20.19
N PHE A 136 3.14 -1.06 20.53
CA PHE A 136 3.74 -2.34 20.89
C PHE A 136 3.26 -2.81 22.26
N SER A 137 2.99 -4.10 22.40
CA SER A 137 2.51 -4.70 23.64
C SER A 137 3.66 -4.95 24.64
N ASN A 138 3.50 -4.55 25.88
CA ASN A 138 4.45 -4.89 26.94
C ASN A 138 4.23 -6.34 27.39
N ILE A 139 5.23 -7.21 27.22
CA ILE A 139 5.17 -8.63 27.65
C ILE A 139 5.06 -8.74 29.18
N ARG A 140 5.62 -7.77 29.90
CA ARG A 140 5.56 -7.67 31.37
C ARG A 140 5.01 -6.31 31.76
N PRO A 141 3.67 -6.11 31.77
CA PRO A 141 3.05 -4.83 32.07
C PRO A 141 3.54 -4.22 33.38
N ASN A 142 3.94 -2.96 33.31
CA ASN A 142 4.48 -2.20 34.44
C ASN A 142 4.29 -0.71 34.15
N GLU A 143 3.77 0.06 35.12
CA GLU A 143 3.51 1.50 34.98
C GLU A 143 4.76 2.30 34.56
N GLU A 144 5.96 1.87 34.99
CA GLU A 144 7.22 2.53 34.65
C GLU A 144 7.65 2.34 33.20
N THR A 145 7.17 1.30 32.51
CA THR A 145 7.62 0.93 31.17
C THR A 145 6.52 0.87 30.12
N ASP A 146 5.23 0.89 30.53
CA ASP A 146 4.10 0.76 29.61
C ASP A 146 4.00 1.90 28.59
N PHE A 147 4.62 3.05 28.88
CA PHE A 147 4.68 4.16 27.93
C PHE A 147 5.47 3.82 26.66
N LEU A 148 6.45 2.90 26.76
CA LEU A 148 7.35 2.56 25.65
C LEU A 148 6.62 2.03 24.42
N GLY A 149 5.57 1.24 24.62
CA GLY A 149 4.84 0.64 23.51
C GLY A 149 4.27 1.65 22.52
N TYR A 150 3.64 2.70 23.03
CA TYR A 150 3.14 3.79 22.22
C TYR A 150 4.27 4.71 21.74
N ALA A 151 5.18 5.09 22.62
CA ALA A 151 6.23 6.02 22.29
C ALA A 151 7.16 5.51 21.19
N LEU A 152 7.55 4.23 21.22
CA LEU A 152 8.37 3.62 20.18
C LEU A 152 7.65 3.55 18.84
N SER A 153 6.37 3.18 18.84
CA SER A 153 5.58 3.15 17.61
C SER A 153 5.40 4.55 17.01
N ASP A 154 5.15 5.58 17.84
CA ASP A 154 5.02 6.96 17.40
C ASP A 154 6.32 7.49 16.76
N GLU A 155 7.48 7.20 17.35
CA GLU A 155 8.77 7.60 16.79
C GLU A 155 9.06 6.89 15.44
N ILE A 156 8.69 5.62 15.30
CA ILE A 156 8.82 4.90 14.02
C ILE A 156 7.86 5.50 12.98
N ILE A 157 6.63 5.85 13.38
CA ILE A 157 5.65 6.55 12.52
C ILE A 157 6.24 7.87 12.02
N ASN A 158 6.77 8.68 12.92
CA ASN A 158 7.36 9.97 12.58
C ASN A 158 8.52 9.79 11.59
N ARG A 159 9.39 8.80 11.81
CA ARG A 159 10.54 8.52 10.94
C ARG A 159 10.13 8.09 9.54
N LEU A 160 9.12 7.24 9.43
CA LEU A 160 8.62 6.76 8.14
C LEU A 160 7.71 7.78 7.43
N GLY A 161 7.13 8.72 8.18
CA GLY A 161 6.25 9.76 7.64
C GLY A 161 6.92 10.72 6.64
N TYR A 162 8.25 10.79 6.63
CA TYR A 162 9.02 11.57 5.65
C TYR A 162 9.11 10.91 4.26
N LEU A 163 8.76 9.62 4.15
CA LEU A 163 8.78 8.91 2.89
C LEU A 163 7.54 9.23 2.06
N LYS A 164 7.72 9.94 0.94
CA LYS A 164 6.60 10.34 0.06
C LYS A 164 5.91 9.18 -0.65
N SER A 165 6.61 8.06 -0.78
CA SER A 165 6.11 6.82 -1.38
C SER A 165 5.37 5.91 -0.38
N LEU A 166 5.24 6.32 0.89
CA LEU A 166 4.57 5.56 1.94
C LEU A 166 3.58 6.45 2.68
N ILE A 167 2.33 6.03 2.78
CA ILE A 167 1.33 6.70 3.64
C ILE A 167 1.32 5.97 4.98
N VAL A 168 1.82 6.62 6.03
CA VAL A 168 1.80 6.07 7.39
C VAL A 168 0.62 6.67 8.15
N ARG A 169 -0.17 5.82 8.80
CA ARG A 169 -1.28 6.30 9.65
C ARG A 169 -0.73 7.03 10.88
N PRO A 170 -1.28 8.21 11.22
CA PRO A 170 -0.82 8.98 12.38
C PRO A 170 -0.94 8.21 13.70
N ALA A 171 -0.03 8.43 14.61
CA ALA A 171 -0.03 7.79 15.93
C ALA A 171 -1.32 8.02 16.73
N ALA A 172 -1.94 9.20 16.59
CA ALA A 172 -3.21 9.51 17.24
C ALA A 172 -4.35 8.57 16.80
N VAL A 173 -4.34 8.13 15.55
CA VAL A 173 -5.35 7.21 15.00
C VAL A 173 -5.16 5.79 15.51
N VAL A 174 -3.92 5.34 15.63
CA VAL A 174 -3.60 3.98 16.09
C VAL A 174 -3.57 3.84 17.61
N LYS A 175 -3.54 4.94 18.36
CA LYS A 175 -3.48 4.96 19.83
C LYS A 175 -4.62 4.15 20.49
N LYS A 176 -5.81 4.15 19.91
CA LYS A 176 -6.98 3.42 20.41
C LYS A 176 -6.80 1.90 20.47
N TYR A 177 -5.86 1.35 19.71
CA TYR A 177 -5.57 -0.09 19.69
C TYR A 177 -4.57 -0.53 20.77
N ARG A 178 -4.16 0.37 21.65
CA ARG A 178 -3.28 0.04 22.76
C ARG A 178 -3.94 -0.93 23.73
N GLY A 179 -3.35 -2.12 23.90
CA GLY A 179 -3.84 -3.15 24.83
C GLY A 179 -5.15 -3.82 24.42
N ILE A 180 -5.58 -3.68 23.17
CA ILE A 180 -6.79 -4.32 22.65
C ILE A 180 -6.38 -5.54 21.80
N GLU A 181 -6.98 -6.69 22.08
CA GLU A 181 -6.86 -7.90 21.28
C GLU A 181 -7.89 -7.89 20.15
N ILE A 182 -7.51 -7.31 19.02
CA ILE A 182 -8.27 -7.33 17.76
C ILE A 182 -7.35 -7.95 16.69
N SER A 183 -7.95 -8.66 15.73
CA SER A 183 -7.16 -9.23 14.64
C SER A 183 -6.53 -8.13 13.77
N PRO A 184 -5.30 -8.32 13.28
CA PRO A 184 -4.68 -7.36 12.37
C PRO A 184 -5.52 -7.10 11.12
N GLU A 185 -6.28 -8.10 10.66
CA GLU A 185 -7.17 -8.00 9.51
C GLU A 185 -8.30 -6.99 9.75
N GLU A 186 -8.95 -7.06 10.91
CA GLU A 186 -10.03 -6.13 11.31
C GLU A 186 -9.48 -4.70 11.42
N ILE A 187 -8.32 -4.54 12.07
CA ILE A 187 -7.66 -3.24 12.19
C ILE A 187 -7.27 -2.71 10.81
N GLY A 188 -6.76 -3.57 9.92
CA GLY A 188 -6.36 -3.21 8.57
C GLY A 188 -7.52 -2.70 7.73
N GLN A 189 -8.68 -3.33 7.84
CA GLN A 189 -9.90 -2.89 7.18
C GLN A 189 -10.41 -1.57 7.73
N GLU A 190 -10.43 -1.41 9.06
CA GLU A 190 -10.90 -0.17 9.71
C GLU A 190 -10.00 1.03 9.38
N LEU A 191 -8.67 0.81 9.31
CA LEU A 191 -7.70 1.85 9.00
C LEU A 191 -7.48 2.04 7.50
N GLU A 192 -8.06 1.18 6.66
CA GLU A 192 -7.85 1.18 5.20
C GLU A 192 -6.35 1.16 4.84
N VAL A 193 -5.61 0.19 5.38
CA VAL A 193 -4.17 0.04 5.14
C VAL A 193 -3.84 -1.30 4.51
N ASP A 194 -2.75 -1.31 3.74
CA ASP A 194 -2.25 -2.51 3.06
C ASP A 194 -1.34 -3.33 3.98
N LEU A 195 -0.63 -2.63 4.89
CA LEU A 195 0.38 -3.19 5.77
C LEU A 195 0.11 -2.81 7.22
N ILE A 196 0.36 -3.75 8.12
CA ILE A 196 0.35 -3.50 9.57
C ILE A 196 1.67 -3.97 10.16
N LEU A 197 2.31 -3.09 10.93
CA LEU A 197 3.40 -3.43 11.83
C LEU A 197 2.84 -3.61 13.25
N THR A 198 3.02 -4.80 13.79
CA THR A 198 2.74 -5.11 15.21
C THR A 198 4.03 -5.45 15.92
N GLY A 199 3.99 -5.51 17.25
CA GLY A 199 5.14 -5.96 18.01
C GLY A 199 4.88 -6.06 19.49
N SER A 200 5.86 -6.66 20.19
CA SER A 200 5.90 -6.76 21.62
C SER A 200 7.31 -6.45 22.14
N TYR A 201 7.37 -5.91 23.33
CA TYR A 201 8.65 -5.62 23.97
C TYR A 201 8.71 -6.15 25.40
N LEU A 202 9.94 -6.37 25.84
CA LEU A 202 10.27 -6.73 27.20
C LEU A 202 11.48 -5.90 27.65
N LYS A 203 11.28 -5.05 28.67
CA LYS A 203 12.37 -4.39 29.39
C LYS A 203 12.81 -5.28 30.54
N ASP A 204 14.08 -5.63 30.58
CA ASP A 204 14.71 -6.40 31.65
C ASP A 204 16.02 -5.73 32.03
N ASN A 205 16.01 -5.08 33.17
CA ASN A 205 17.12 -4.22 33.65
C ASN A 205 17.53 -3.19 32.59
N ASP A 206 18.77 -3.21 32.11
CA ASP A 206 19.34 -2.31 31.12
C ASP A 206 19.15 -2.81 29.69
N ARG A 207 18.34 -3.86 29.48
CA ARG A 207 18.09 -4.42 28.15
C ARG A 207 16.64 -4.25 27.74
N LEU A 208 16.45 -3.86 26.51
CA LEU A 208 15.15 -3.83 25.86
C LEU A 208 15.15 -4.81 24.68
N ARG A 209 14.31 -5.83 24.78
CA ARG A 209 14.03 -6.75 23.66
C ARG A 209 12.76 -6.31 22.96
N LEU A 210 12.82 -6.19 21.65
CA LEU A 210 11.67 -5.88 20.80
C LEU A 210 11.52 -7.00 19.78
N ASN A 211 10.30 -7.50 19.63
CA ASN A 211 9.88 -8.36 18.53
C ASN A 211 8.88 -7.60 17.68
N THR A 212 9.09 -7.55 16.39
CA THR A 212 8.21 -6.87 15.44
C THR A 212 7.83 -7.80 14.30
N GLU A 213 6.63 -7.61 13.78
CA GLU A 213 6.06 -8.37 12.69
C GLU A 213 5.35 -7.44 11.73
N LEU A 214 5.68 -7.53 10.44
CA LEU A 214 5.01 -6.81 9.35
C LEU A 214 4.12 -7.79 8.60
N MET A 215 2.85 -7.45 8.49
CA MET A 215 1.83 -8.25 7.80
C MET A 215 1.27 -7.51 6.59
N ASN A 216 1.00 -8.26 5.53
CA ASN A 216 0.17 -7.81 4.41
C ASN A 216 -1.27 -8.22 4.69
N ILE A 217 -2.16 -7.25 4.79
CA ILE A 217 -3.56 -7.46 5.17
C ILE A 217 -4.35 -8.15 4.06
N SER A 218 -4.18 -7.69 2.81
CA SER A 218 -4.94 -8.23 1.67
C SER A 218 -4.60 -9.68 1.34
N ARG A 219 -3.38 -10.15 1.72
CA ARG A 219 -2.92 -11.54 1.51
C ARG A 219 -3.01 -12.39 2.77
N ASN A 220 -3.25 -11.76 3.92
CA ASN A 220 -3.16 -12.39 5.24
C ASN A 220 -1.82 -13.15 5.43
N GLU A 221 -0.73 -12.50 5.03
CA GLU A 221 0.61 -13.08 5.04
C GLU A 221 1.55 -12.26 5.89
N ARG A 222 2.36 -12.95 6.70
CA ARG A 222 3.48 -12.34 7.38
C ARG A 222 4.61 -12.13 6.38
N ILE A 223 4.94 -10.86 6.11
CA ILE A 223 6.02 -10.51 5.20
C ILE A 223 7.37 -10.67 5.89
N TRP A 224 7.43 -10.30 7.18
CA TRP A 224 8.69 -10.12 7.85
C TRP A 224 8.52 -10.17 9.37
N THR A 225 9.52 -10.72 10.05
CA THR A 225 9.65 -10.73 11.51
C THR A 225 11.05 -10.31 11.89
N LYS A 226 11.20 -9.51 12.93
CA LYS A 226 12.50 -9.14 13.45
C LYS A 226 12.48 -9.12 14.97
N SER A 227 13.45 -9.80 15.57
CA SER A 227 13.74 -9.73 16.98
C SER A 227 15.08 -9.03 17.19
N MET A 228 15.14 -8.10 18.13
CA MET A 228 16.34 -7.39 18.49
C MET A 228 16.42 -7.20 19.99
N THR A 229 17.62 -7.10 20.49
CA THR A 229 17.88 -6.75 21.89
C THR A 229 18.96 -5.68 21.90
N VAL A 230 18.65 -4.56 22.53
CA VAL A 230 19.57 -3.43 22.66
C VAL A 230 19.75 -3.06 24.12
N ASN A 231 20.80 -2.30 24.43
CA ASN A 231 20.88 -1.63 25.70
C ASN A 231 19.79 -0.56 25.79
N TYR A 232 19.12 -0.43 26.93
CA TYR A 232 18.05 0.54 27.11
C TYR A 232 18.52 1.99 26.88
N ASN A 233 19.78 2.28 27.21
CA ASN A 233 20.37 3.58 26.92
C ASN A 233 20.60 3.84 25.44
N ASP A 234 20.46 2.82 24.58
CA ASP A 234 20.57 2.91 23.13
C ASP A 234 19.24 2.57 22.44
N ILE A 235 18.15 3.07 23.02
CA ILE A 235 16.78 2.81 22.55
C ILE A 235 16.55 3.30 21.11
N PHE A 236 17.35 4.26 20.63
CA PHE A 236 17.36 4.74 19.24
C PHE A 236 17.73 3.67 18.22
N ALA A 237 18.67 2.80 18.56
CA ALA A 237 19.06 1.72 17.69
C ALA A 237 17.87 0.84 17.29
N ILE A 238 16.83 0.78 18.13
CA ILE A 238 15.59 0.09 17.83
C ILE A 238 14.83 0.79 16.71
N GLN A 239 14.60 2.07 16.85
CA GLN A 239 13.82 2.85 15.87
C GLN A 239 14.49 2.83 14.52
N ASP A 240 15.80 3.08 14.47
CA ASP A 240 16.60 3.03 13.26
C ASP A 240 16.58 1.64 12.62
N SER A 241 16.71 0.61 13.43
CA SER A 241 16.74 -0.76 12.96
C SER A 241 15.38 -1.23 12.43
N VAL A 242 14.26 -0.82 13.06
CA VAL A 242 12.91 -1.16 12.60
C VAL A 242 12.55 -0.37 11.35
N ALA A 243 12.74 0.95 11.38
CA ALA A 243 12.46 1.79 10.22
C ALA A 243 13.31 1.38 9.01
N GLY A 244 14.61 1.15 9.21
CA GLY A 244 15.50 0.66 8.16
C GLY A 244 15.10 -0.70 7.61
N ALA A 245 14.59 -1.61 8.43
CA ALA A 245 14.11 -2.91 7.97
C ALA A 245 12.83 -2.77 7.12
N ILE A 246 11.89 -1.88 7.50
CA ILE A 246 10.70 -1.59 6.72
C ILE A 246 11.08 -0.98 5.37
N ILE A 247 11.97 0.01 5.36
CA ILE A 247 12.47 0.64 4.13
C ILE A 247 13.12 -0.40 3.21
N ASN A 248 13.98 -1.27 3.74
CA ASN A 248 14.62 -2.32 2.97
C ASN A 248 13.61 -3.34 2.40
N GLN A 249 12.56 -3.67 3.16
CA GLN A 249 11.51 -4.56 2.69
C GLN A 249 10.66 -3.95 1.57
N LEU A 250 10.45 -2.65 1.63
CA LEU A 250 9.66 -1.90 0.65
C LEU A 250 10.53 -1.25 -0.45
N LYS A 251 11.82 -1.58 -0.52
CA LYS A 251 12.84 -0.94 -1.37
C LYS A 251 12.43 -0.83 -2.84
N ASP A 252 11.79 -1.86 -3.38
CA ASP A 252 11.36 -1.88 -4.78
C ASP A 252 10.11 -1.00 -5.03
N GLN A 253 9.44 -0.55 -3.96
CA GLN A 253 8.23 0.25 -4.00
C GLN A 253 8.47 1.70 -3.55
N ILE A 254 9.58 1.94 -2.85
CA ILE A 254 9.98 3.26 -2.37
C ILE A 254 10.83 3.96 -3.45
N SER A 255 10.48 5.21 -3.76
CA SER A 255 11.25 6.00 -4.72
C SER A 255 12.68 6.22 -4.24
N THR A 256 13.64 6.05 -5.14
CA THR A 256 15.07 6.36 -4.87
C THR A 256 15.32 7.84 -4.54
N LYS A 257 14.31 8.70 -4.71
CA LYS A 257 14.35 10.12 -4.36
C LYS A 257 13.94 10.40 -2.91
N ASP A 258 13.40 9.41 -2.19
CA ASP A 258 13.06 9.57 -0.79
C ASP A 258 14.35 9.63 0.04
N GLN A 259 14.63 10.81 0.56
CA GLN A 259 15.77 11.01 1.46
C GLN A 259 15.41 10.41 2.82
N ILE A 260 16.21 9.45 3.27
CA ILE A 260 16.16 8.97 4.64
C ILE A 260 16.72 10.09 5.51
N ILE A 261 15.87 10.77 6.25
CA ILE A 261 16.33 11.76 7.23
C ILE A 261 16.97 10.98 8.37
N LEU A 262 18.29 11.16 8.49
CA LEU A 262 19.01 10.59 9.62
C LEU A 262 18.51 11.23 10.91
N PRO A 263 18.29 10.45 11.97
CA PRO A 263 17.82 10.97 13.24
C PRO A 263 18.84 11.95 13.84
N GLU A 264 18.32 12.90 14.60
CA GLU A 264 19.17 13.70 15.49
C GLU A 264 19.89 12.77 16.45
N LYS A 265 21.18 13.03 16.60
CA LYS A 265 21.99 12.30 17.59
C LYS A 265 21.58 12.79 18.97
N ILE A 266 20.98 11.90 19.74
CA ILE A 266 20.65 12.20 21.15
C ILE A 266 21.92 12.08 21.99
N SER A 267 22.14 13.13 22.76
CA SER A 267 23.30 13.22 23.62
C SER A 267 23.01 12.71 25.02
N ASN A 268 21.73 12.74 25.46
CA ASN A 268 21.33 12.36 26.82
C ASN A 268 20.17 11.35 26.81
N PRO A 269 20.39 10.07 27.16
CA PRO A 269 19.35 9.05 27.22
C PRO A 269 18.20 9.35 28.20
N GLU A 270 18.50 10.01 29.35
CA GLU A 270 17.49 10.36 30.33
C GLU A 270 16.55 11.46 29.83
N ALA A 271 17.11 12.47 29.12
CA ALA A 271 16.32 13.49 28.45
C ALA A 271 15.34 12.87 27.44
N TYR A 272 15.80 11.88 26.72
CA TYR A 272 14.97 11.16 25.77
C TYR A 272 13.88 10.31 26.45
N GLU A 273 14.18 9.62 27.51
CA GLU A 273 13.17 8.87 28.26
C GLU A 273 12.03 9.78 28.74
N LEU A 274 12.36 10.97 29.23
CA LEU A 274 11.37 11.98 29.64
C LEU A 274 10.51 12.44 28.46
N TYR A 275 11.13 12.68 27.30
CA TYR A 275 10.41 12.99 26.06
C TYR A 275 9.47 11.86 25.66
N LEU A 276 9.90 10.59 25.70
CA LEU A 276 9.05 9.44 25.36
C LEU A 276 7.88 9.29 26.37
N LYS A 277 8.11 9.51 27.66
CA LYS A 277 7.05 9.54 28.68
C LYS A 277 6.02 10.63 28.37
N ALA A 278 6.49 11.82 27.98
CA ALA A 278 5.65 12.92 27.57
C ALA A 278 4.76 12.56 26.37
N LYS A 279 5.33 11.90 25.36
CA LYS A 279 4.61 11.46 24.14
C LYS A 279 3.49 10.46 24.43
N ALA A 280 3.63 9.63 25.46
CA ALA A 280 2.65 8.61 25.80
C ALA A 280 1.40 9.14 26.54
N LEU A 281 1.43 10.36 27.06
CA LEU A 281 0.31 10.98 27.76
C LEU A 281 -0.81 11.41 26.80
N ASP A 282 -2.01 11.62 27.34
CA ASP A 282 -3.15 12.03 26.52
C ASP A 282 -3.18 13.56 26.37
N ARG A 283 -2.94 14.03 25.15
CA ARG A 283 -2.92 15.46 24.83
C ARG A 283 -4.29 16.14 24.95
N VAL A 284 -5.40 15.39 24.90
CA VAL A 284 -6.74 15.95 24.97
C VAL A 284 -7.12 16.31 26.41
N VAL A 285 -6.47 15.66 27.39
CA VAL A 285 -6.74 15.91 28.82
C VAL A 285 -5.81 17.00 29.34
N ILE A 286 -6.38 18.10 29.84
CA ILE A 286 -5.62 19.27 30.33
C ILE A 286 -4.62 18.92 31.42
N SER A 287 -4.96 18.03 32.36
CA SER A 287 -4.04 17.56 33.39
C SER A 287 -2.83 16.85 32.80
N ASP A 288 -3.02 16.06 31.76
CA ASP A 288 -1.98 15.35 31.07
C ASP A 288 -1.13 16.29 30.21
N THR A 289 -1.74 17.30 29.57
CA THR A 289 -1.00 18.37 28.88
C THR A 289 -0.05 19.11 29.81
N LYS A 290 -0.51 19.45 31.03
CA LYS A 290 0.36 20.09 32.05
C LYS A 290 1.50 19.14 32.50
N LYS A 291 1.21 17.87 32.69
CA LYS A 291 2.21 16.85 33.03
C LYS A 291 3.22 16.64 31.91
N THR A 292 2.75 16.64 30.65
CA THR A 292 3.59 16.59 29.46
C THR A 292 4.58 17.77 29.43
N ILE A 293 4.11 18.99 29.70
CA ILE A 293 4.97 20.17 29.77
C ILE A 293 6.07 19.99 30.82
N LEU A 294 5.73 19.52 32.02
CA LEU A 294 6.73 19.30 33.08
C LEU A 294 7.80 18.30 32.67
N LEU A 295 7.43 17.18 32.03
CA LEU A 295 8.37 16.19 31.54
C LEU A 295 9.27 16.74 30.43
N LEU A 296 8.69 17.55 29.53
CA LEU A 296 9.45 18.17 28.44
C LEU A 296 10.40 19.27 28.94
N GLN A 297 10.00 20.04 29.95
CA GLN A 297 10.89 21.02 30.61
C GLN A 297 12.11 20.30 31.19
N GLN A 298 11.92 19.22 31.93
CA GLN A 298 13.01 18.39 32.45
C GLN A 298 13.88 17.80 31.32
N SER A 299 13.26 17.35 30.23
CA SER A 299 13.99 16.83 29.08
C SER A 299 14.93 17.89 28.47
N VAL A 300 14.44 19.13 28.23
CA VAL A 300 15.25 20.19 27.63
C VAL A 300 16.26 20.79 28.62
N GLU A 301 16.05 20.65 29.92
CA GLU A 301 17.05 20.98 30.94
C GLU A 301 18.24 20.01 30.94
N LEU A 302 17.98 18.69 30.71
CA LEU A 302 19.01 17.67 30.60
C LEU A 302 19.73 17.68 29.25
N ASP A 303 19.04 18.03 28.17
CA ASP A 303 19.60 18.16 26.83
C ASP A 303 18.97 19.35 26.08
N ASP A 304 19.60 20.50 26.21
CA ASP A 304 19.15 21.76 25.62
C ASP A 304 19.29 21.79 24.08
N LYS A 305 19.95 20.79 23.50
CA LYS A 305 20.15 20.63 22.06
C LYS A 305 19.16 19.67 21.39
N TYR A 306 18.28 19.05 22.18
CA TYR A 306 17.31 18.12 21.65
C TYR A 306 16.09 18.83 21.04
N ALA A 307 16.19 19.19 19.74
CA ALA A 307 15.17 19.98 19.02
C ALA A 307 13.76 19.36 19.07
N PRO A 308 13.54 18.02 18.96
CA PRO A 308 12.20 17.44 19.06
C PRO A 308 11.48 17.73 20.38
N ALA A 309 12.23 17.76 21.52
CA ALA A 309 11.65 18.10 22.82
C ALA A 309 11.21 19.56 22.88
N TRP A 310 11.99 20.48 22.31
CA TRP A 310 11.62 21.89 22.20
C TRP A 310 10.38 22.10 21.30
N THR A 311 10.32 21.41 20.15
CA THR A 311 9.15 21.46 19.29
C THR A 311 7.89 21.01 20.03
N TYR A 312 7.97 19.85 20.71
CA TYR A 312 6.83 19.29 21.42
C TYR A 312 6.42 20.14 22.63
N LEU A 313 7.38 20.76 23.30
CA LEU A 313 7.12 21.72 24.38
C LEU A 313 6.35 22.93 23.87
N GLY A 314 6.75 23.48 22.72
CA GLY A 314 6.04 24.59 22.05
C GLY A 314 4.62 24.22 21.66
N GLU A 315 4.41 22.99 21.09
CA GLU A 315 3.09 22.46 20.77
C GLU A 315 2.18 22.41 22.01
N MET A 316 2.69 21.92 23.13
CA MET A 316 1.90 21.77 24.36
C MET A 316 1.55 23.12 25.01
N TYR A 317 2.43 24.10 24.95
CA TYR A 317 2.09 25.47 25.36
C TYR A 317 1.02 26.08 24.46
N ASN A 318 1.15 25.95 23.14
CA ASN A 318 0.13 26.44 22.20
C ASN A 318 -1.23 25.78 22.47
N GLN A 319 -1.23 24.49 22.81
CA GLN A 319 -2.45 23.77 23.15
C GLN A 319 -3.11 24.29 24.44
N LEU A 320 -2.33 24.61 25.49
CA LEU A 320 -2.89 25.25 26.68
C LEU A 320 -3.51 26.61 26.37
N ALA A 321 -2.85 27.40 25.52
CA ALA A 321 -3.39 28.68 25.08
C ALA A 321 -4.73 28.50 24.35
N ASN A 322 -4.85 27.51 23.49
CA ASN A 322 -6.09 27.16 22.77
C ASN A 322 -7.20 26.67 23.70
N TYR A 323 -6.86 26.11 24.85
CA TYR A 323 -7.82 25.79 25.94
C TYR A 323 -8.21 27.01 26.79
N GLY A 324 -7.69 28.20 26.45
CA GLY A 324 -7.95 29.46 27.18
C GLY A 324 -7.23 29.54 28.53
N ILE A 325 -6.20 28.72 28.76
CA ILE A 325 -5.41 28.73 30.00
C ILE A 325 -4.24 29.67 29.77
N ASP A 326 -4.23 30.82 30.49
CA ASP A 326 -3.20 31.85 30.40
C ASP A 326 -2.69 32.09 28.96
N PRO A 327 -3.60 32.42 28.01
CA PRO A 327 -3.31 32.26 26.57
C PRO A 327 -2.10 33.05 26.13
N TRP A 328 -1.96 34.29 26.57
CA TRP A 328 -0.84 35.17 26.18
C TRP A 328 0.52 34.68 26.70
N ASP A 329 0.57 34.21 27.95
CA ASP A 329 1.81 33.68 28.57
C ASP A 329 2.20 32.37 27.90
N ASN A 330 1.22 31.49 27.63
CA ASN A 330 1.50 30.22 26.95
C ASN A 330 1.85 30.41 25.47
N LEU A 331 1.32 31.39 24.76
CA LEU A 331 1.74 31.70 23.38
C LEU A 331 3.18 32.23 23.34
N ASP A 332 3.58 33.12 24.25
CA ASP A 332 4.96 33.59 24.38
C ASP A 332 5.94 32.43 24.64
N LYS A 333 5.58 31.52 25.55
CA LYS A 333 6.37 30.31 25.82
C LYS A 333 6.44 29.37 24.62
N ALA A 334 5.34 29.19 23.90
CA ALA A 334 5.30 28.38 22.69
C ALA A 334 6.23 28.94 21.62
N GLU A 335 6.16 30.26 21.37
CA GLU A 335 7.02 30.93 20.40
C GLU A 335 8.50 30.75 20.72
N LYS A 336 8.90 31.00 21.98
CA LYS A 336 10.30 30.81 22.42
C LYS A 336 10.80 29.39 22.24
N ALA A 337 9.98 28.39 22.60
CA ALA A 337 10.34 27.00 22.46
C ALA A 337 10.48 26.60 20.97
N LEU A 338 9.58 27.06 20.10
CA LEU A 338 9.63 26.76 18.67
C LEU A 338 10.81 27.46 17.97
N ILE A 339 11.11 28.72 18.31
CA ILE A 339 12.31 29.42 17.81
C ILE A 339 13.57 28.63 18.22
N LYS A 340 13.67 28.22 19.47
CA LYS A 340 14.81 27.41 19.95
C LYS A 340 14.95 26.10 19.17
N SER A 341 13.84 25.41 18.91
CA SER A 341 13.86 24.18 18.10
C SER A 341 14.34 24.44 16.67
N PHE A 342 13.84 25.51 16.05
CA PHE A 342 14.21 25.91 14.70
C PHE A 342 15.70 26.29 14.58
N ASP A 343 16.24 27.00 15.55
CA ASP A 343 17.66 27.35 15.60
C ASP A 343 18.56 26.11 15.72
N LEU A 344 18.08 25.08 16.44
CA LEU A 344 18.79 23.83 16.61
C LEU A 344 18.73 22.94 15.32
N ASN A 345 17.57 22.86 14.67
CA ASN A 345 17.38 22.09 13.46
C ASN A 345 16.38 22.76 12.51
N PRO A 346 16.85 23.62 11.58
CA PRO A 346 16.00 24.29 10.61
C PRO A 346 15.27 23.35 9.64
N ASN A 347 15.72 22.09 9.51
CA ASN A 347 15.11 21.12 8.61
C ASN A 347 14.08 20.20 9.30
N TYR A 348 13.78 20.43 10.58
CA TYR A 348 12.80 19.65 11.29
C TYR A 348 11.38 20.04 10.90
N GLU A 349 10.80 19.31 9.93
CA GLU A 349 9.50 19.65 9.32
C GLU A 349 8.35 19.81 10.31
N SER A 350 8.35 19.05 11.40
CA SER A 350 7.32 19.15 12.45
C SER A 350 7.22 20.56 13.05
N SER A 351 8.33 21.31 13.13
CA SER A 351 8.36 22.67 13.64
C SER A 351 7.57 23.64 12.77
N TYR A 352 7.60 23.50 11.45
CA TYR A 352 6.93 24.40 10.53
C TYR A 352 5.41 24.38 10.67
N GLY A 353 4.83 23.17 10.77
CA GLY A 353 3.37 23.02 10.94
C GLY A 353 2.88 23.70 12.22
N ILE A 354 3.64 23.57 13.31
CA ILE A 354 3.28 24.15 14.61
C ILE A 354 3.48 25.66 14.60
N ILE A 355 4.54 26.18 13.97
CA ILE A 355 4.77 27.61 13.80
C ILE A 355 3.61 28.26 13.00
N ILE A 356 3.18 27.63 11.91
CA ILE A 356 2.03 28.11 11.12
C ILE A 356 0.76 28.13 11.98
N SER A 357 0.51 27.09 12.78
CA SER A 357 -0.61 27.03 13.72
C SER A 357 -0.55 28.19 14.73
N LEU A 358 0.62 28.41 15.34
CA LEU A 358 0.83 29.48 16.30
C LEU A 358 0.49 30.87 15.71
N PHE A 359 0.96 31.18 14.52
CA PHE A 359 0.63 32.46 13.85
C PHE A 359 -0.85 32.58 13.49
N THR A 360 -1.50 31.45 13.17
CA THR A 360 -2.95 31.44 12.89
C THR A 360 -3.74 31.70 14.16
N ASP A 361 -3.31 31.13 15.29
CA ASP A 361 -3.95 31.30 16.59
C ASP A 361 -3.73 32.69 17.16
N LEU A 362 -2.55 33.27 16.99
CA LEU A 362 -2.27 34.68 17.31
C LEU A 362 -3.22 35.63 16.57
N ASN A 363 -3.45 35.42 15.25
CA ASN A 363 -4.38 36.25 14.46
C ASN A 363 -5.87 36.07 14.86
N ARG A 364 -6.25 35.01 15.56
CA ARG A 364 -7.62 34.83 16.08
C ARG A 364 -7.87 35.51 17.42
N ILE A 365 -6.80 35.86 18.13
CA ILE A 365 -6.87 36.45 19.48
C ILE A 365 -6.76 37.97 19.40
N ILE A 366 -6.21 38.54 18.31
CA ILE A 366 -6.18 39.94 17.99
C ILE A 366 -7.47 40.33 17.24
#